data_c22385e55b4fa94c76575d3cdc8ca38e
#
_entry.id   c22385e55b4fa94c76575d3cdc8ca38e
#
_cell.length_a   1.000
_cell.length_b   1.000
_cell.length_c   1.000
_cell.angle_alpha   90.00
_cell.angle_beta   90.00
_cell.angle_gamma   90.00
#
_symmetry.space_group_name_H-M   'P 1'
#
loop_
_entity.id
_entity.type
_entity.pdbx_description
1 polymer ?
#
loop_
_entity_poly.entity_id
_entity_poly.type
_entity_poly.pdbx_seq_one_letter_code
_entity_poly.pdbx_strand_id
1 'polypeptide(L)'
;MGRLFGKRDEQIELTVRGMTCGHCEMRVTKALTGVDGVRKAEVNREREQAIVTVDPKAGVTVESLVAAVEAAGYQAEPAGK
;
A
#
# COMPACT_ATOMS: atom_id res chain seq x y z
N MET A 1 11.20 26.08 -3.71
CA MET A 1 10.73 25.80 -3.64
C MET A 1 9.97 25.31 -3.48
N GLY A 2 9.79 25.08 -3.60
CA GLY A 2 9.11 24.65 -3.66
C GLY A 2 8.60 24.15 -3.26
N ARG A 3 8.18 23.78 -3.21
CA ARG A 3 7.51 23.28 -3.02
C ARG A 3 6.61 23.31 -2.93
N LEU A 4 6.09 23.40 -3.33
CA LEU A 4 5.19 23.64 -3.33
C LEU A 4 4.11 23.22 -3.39
N PHE A 5 3.81 22.79 -3.69
CA PHE A 5 2.79 22.40 -3.89
C PHE A 5 2.21 22.01 -2.74
N GLY A 6 1.51 22.25 -2.23
CA GLY A 6 0.87 22.03 -1.22
C GLY A 6 0.33 20.79 -0.88
N LYS A 7 -0.01 20.06 -1.77
CA LYS A 7 -0.49 18.89 -1.50
C LYS A 7 0.48 17.89 -1.38
N ARG A 8 0.63 17.17 -0.40
CA ARG A 8 1.51 16.15 -0.32
C ARG A 8 0.77 14.94 -0.09
N ASP A 9 0.95 13.92 -0.87
CA ASP A 9 0.34 12.62 -0.66
C ASP A 9 1.02 11.97 0.54
N GLU A 10 0.29 11.20 1.28
CA GLU A 10 0.84 10.50 2.41
C GLU A 10 1.24 9.11 1.98
N GLN A 11 2.25 8.57 2.61
CA GLN A 11 2.70 7.22 2.31
C GLN A 11 2.52 6.35 3.54
N ILE A 12 2.02 5.16 3.32
CA ILE A 12 1.78 4.19 4.38
C ILE A 12 2.59 2.96 4.03
N GLU A 13 3.42 2.52 4.97
CA GLU A 13 4.21 1.32 4.76
C GLU A 13 3.54 0.14 5.40
N LEU A 14 3.57 -0.97 4.71
CA LEU A 14 3.00 -2.21 5.22
C LEU A 14 4.02 -3.32 5.03
N THR A 15 3.97 -4.29 5.91
CA THR A 15 4.70 -5.53 5.72
C THR A 15 3.71 -6.52 5.14
N VAL A 16 4.03 -7.07 3.97
CA VAL A 16 3.15 -8.02 3.30
C VAL A 16 3.85 -9.35 3.18
N ARG A 17 3.21 -10.39 3.67
CA ARG A 17 3.79 -11.71 3.69
C ARG A 17 3.04 -12.66 2.79
N GLY A 18 3.69 -13.72 2.41
CA GLY A 18 3.08 -14.73 1.55
C GLY A 18 3.30 -14.50 0.08
N MET A 19 4.07 -13.47 -0.29
CA MET A 19 4.37 -13.24 -1.68
C MET A 19 5.53 -14.13 -2.08
N THR A 20 5.26 -15.11 -2.91
CA THR A 20 6.29 -16.07 -3.30
C THR A 20 6.73 -15.94 -4.73
N CYS A 21 6.09 -15.09 -5.51
CA CYS A 21 6.48 -14.91 -6.91
C CYS A 21 6.02 -13.55 -7.40
N GLY A 22 6.42 -13.22 -8.61
CA GLY A 22 6.06 -11.93 -9.17
C GLY A 22 4.58 -11.69 -9.33
N HIS A 23 3.82 -12.77 -9.55
CA HIS A 23 2.38 -12.62 -9.67
C HIS A 23 1.77 -12.17 -8.36
N CYS A 24 2.37 -12.57 -7.26
CA CYS A 24 1.90 -12.15 -5.95
C CYS A 24 2.05 -10.65 -5.79
N GLU A 25 3.18 -10.12 -6.23
CA GLU A 25 3.38 -8.68 -6.17
C GLU A 25 2.30 -7.95 -6.96
N MET A 26 1.98 -8.48 -8.13
CA MET A 26 0.97 -7.85 -8.96
C MET A 26 -0.40 -7.88 -8.30
N ARG A 27 -0.72 -9.00 -7.68
CA ARG A 27 -2.01 -9.12 -7.03
C ARG A 27 -2.13 -8.17 -5.86
N VAL A 28 -1.07 -8.06 -5.09
CA VAL A 28 -1.08 -7.15 -3.95
C VAL A 28 -1.15 -5.71 -4.44
N THR A 29 -0.41 -5.38 -5.48
CA THR A 29 -0.44 -4.03 -6.04
C THR A 29 -1.84 -3.70 -6.51
N LYS A 30 -2.48 -4.63 -7.20
CA LYS A 30 -3.83 -4.39 -7.67
C LYS A 30 -4.81 -4.23 -6.53
N ALA A 31 -4.67 -5.05 -5.51
CA ALA A 31 -5.55 -4.97 -4.36
C ALA A 31 -5.42 -3.61 -3.68
N LEU A 32 -4.20 -3.13 -3.54
CA LEU A 32 -3.97 -1.86 -2.88
C LEU A 32 -4.46 -0.70 -3.73
N THR A 33 -4.15 -0.72 -5.01
CA THR A 33 -4.57 0.38 -5.87
C THR A 33 -6.06 0.40 -6.10
N GLY A 34 -6.74 -0.71 -5.78
CA GLY A 34 -8.19 -0.75 -5.88
C GLY A 34 -8.89 -0.07 -4.72
N VAL A 35 -8.16 0.32 -3.68
CA VAL A 35 -8.77 0.99 -2.55
C VAL A 35 -8.96 2.46 -2.91
N ASP A 36 -10.15 2.99 -2.63
CA ASP A 36 -10.43 4.37 -2.93
C ASP A 36 -9.47 5.26 -2.17
N GLY A 37 -8.88 6.21 -2.86
CA GLY A 37 -7.95 7.13 -2.24
C GLY A 37 -6.50 6.75 -2.40
N VAL A 38 -6.22 5.56 -2.89
CA VAL A 38 -4.85 5.14 -3.12
C VAL A 38 -4.43 5.64 -4.49
N ARG A 39 -3.32 6.37 -4.54
CA ARG A 39 -2.82 6.87 -5.80
C ARG A 39 -1.81 5.94 -6.41
N LYS A 40 -1.04 5.25 -5.59
CA LYS A 40 0.02 4.42 -6.09
C LYS A 40 0.39 3.41 -5.04
N ALA A 41 0.81 2.26 -5.45
CA ALA A 41 1.30 1.24 -4.53
C ALA A 41 2.56 0.63 -5.11
N GLU A 42 3.60 0.54 -4.29
CA GLU A 42 4.83 -0.09 -4.67
C GLU A 42 5.05 -1.27 -3.74
N VAL A 43 5.19 -2.42 -4.31
CA VAL A 43 5.31 -3.65 -3.54
C VAL A 43 6.67 -4.26 -3.84
N ASN A 44 7.38 -4.62 -2.78
CA ASN A 44 8.69 -5.25 -2.93
C ASN A 44 8.61 -6.63 -2.26
N ARG A 45 8.65 -7.66 -3.08
CA ARG A 45 8.52 -9.03 -2.59
C ARG A 45 9.71 -9.45 -1.73
N GLU A 46 10.88 -9.01 -2.12
CA GLU A 46 12.09 -9.40 -1.41
C GLU A 46 12.16 -8.83 0.00
N ARG A 47 11.62 -7.64 0.17
CA ARG A 47 11.61 -7.01 1.49
C ARG A 47 10.31 -7.22 2.21
N GLU A 48 9.38 -7.86 1.57
CA GLU A 48 8.06 -8.08 2.12
C GLU A 48 7.43 -6.76 2.54
N GLN A 49 7.57 -5.78 1.67
CA GLN A 49 7.18 -4.42 2.00
C GLN A 49 6.29 -3.84 0.92
N ALA A 50 5.35 -3.05 1.31
CA ALA A 50 4.52 -2.33 0.37
C ALA A 50 4.45 -0.88 0.82
N ILE A 51 4.66 0.04 -0.10
CA ILE A 51 4.56 1.46 0.19
C ILE A 51 3.39 1.97 -0.62
N VAL A 52 2.40 2.48 0.07
CA VAL A 52 1.18 2.92 -0.57
C VAL A 52 1.07 4.43 -0.44
N THR A 53 0.92 5.10 -1.56
CA THR A 53 0.75 6.54 -1.59
C THR A 53 -0.74 6.82 -1.64
N VAL A 54 -1.23 7.55 -0.68
CA VAL A 54 -2.66 7.81 -0.56
C VAL A 54 -2.95 9.29 -0.53
N ASP A 55 -4.16 9.64 -0.90
CA ASP A 55 -4.60 11.02 -0.84
C ASP A 55 -5.01 11.31 0.59
N PRO A 56 -4.38 12.28 1.25
CA PRO A 56 -4.72 12.58 2.64
C PRO A 56 -6.17 12.98 2.83
N LYS A 57 -6.82 13.48 1.80
CA LYS A 57 -8.19 13.87 1.92
C LYS A 57 -9.15 12.71 1.80
N ALA A 58 -8.70 11.60 1.31
CA ALA A 58 -9.56 10.46 1.11
C ALA A 58 -9.81 9.67 2.39
N GLY A 59 -9.01 9.90 3.41
CA GLY A 59 -9.22 9.20 4.68
C GLY A 59 -8.86 7.73 4.63
N VAL A 60 -7.89 7.37 3.81
CA VAL A 60 -7.48 5.97 3.73
C VAL A 60 -6.76 5.59 5.01
N THR A 61 -7.09 4.45 5.55
CA THR A 61 -6.47 4.00 6.79
C THR A 61 -5.61 2.77 6.52
N VAL A 62 -4.70 2.52 7.44
CA VAL A 62 -3.88 1.31 7.36
C VAL A 62 -4.76 0.08 7.36
N GLU A 63 -5.83 0.11 8.13
CA GLU A 63 -6.72 -1.03 8.22
C GLU A 63 -7.39 -1.35 6.89
N SER A 64 -7.75 -0.32 6.15
CA SER A 64 -8.35 -0.54 4.84
C SER A 64 -7.36 -1.24 3.91
N LEU A 65 -6.11 -0.84 3.99
CA LEU A 65 -5.09 -1.43 3.14
C LEU A 65 -4.80 -2.86 3.54
N VAL A 66 -4.72 -3.12 4.83
CA VAL A 66 -4.50 -4.47 5.32
C VAL A 66 -5.65 -5.37 4.89
N ALA A 67 -6.88 -4.87 5.00
CA ALA A 67 -8.04 -5.67 4.61
C ALA A 67 -8.00 -5.98 3.11
N ALA A 68 -7.56 -5.03 2.30
CA ALA A 68 -7.48 -5.25 0.87
C ALA A 68 -6.47 -6.35 0.54
N VAL A 69 -5.32 -6.33 1.21
CA VAL A 69 -4.30 -7.35 0.99
C VAL A 69 -4.80 -8.70 1.46
N GLU A 70 -5.47 -8.74 2.59
CA GLU A 70 -5.98 -10.00 3.10
C GLU A 70 -7.05 -10.57 2.18
N ALA A 71 -7.86 -9.71 1.60
CA ALA A 71 -8.86 -10.15 0.66
C ALA A 71 -8.23 -10.76 -0.59
N ALA A 72 -7.01 -10.37 -0.90
CA ALA A 72 -6.29 -10.95 -2.03
C ALA A 72 -5.60 -12.25 -1.67
N GLY A 73 -5.64 -12.65 -0.42
CA GLY A 73 -5.06 -13.92 0.00
C GLY A 73 -3.70 -13.84 0.64
N TYR A 74 -3.27 -12.65 1.04
CA TYR A 74 -1.96 -12.49 1.64
C TYR A 74 -2.11 -11.90 3.03
N GLN A 75 -1.03 -11.83 3.75
CA GLN A 75 -1.05 -11.24 5.08
C GLN A 75 -0.37 -9.90 5.04
N ALA A 76 -0.92 -8.94 5.73
CA ALA A 76 -0.32 -7.62 5.81
C ALA A 76 -0.45 -7.09 7.22
N GLU A 77 0.51 -6.29 7.61
CA GLU A 77 0.47 -5.63 8.91
C GLU A 77 1.17 -4.30 8.76
N PRO A 78 0.86 -3.34 9.63
CA PRO A 78 1.52 -2.06 9.57
C PRO A 78 3.01 -2.27 9.76
N ALA A 79 3.82 -1.59 8.97
CA ALA A 79 5.23 -1.71 9.09
C ALA A 79 5.67 -0.72 10.13
N GLY A 80 5.56 -0.88 11.07
CA GLY A 80 6.04 -0.14 11.91
C GLY A 80 6.39 1.02 12.33
N LYS A 81 6.34 1.51 12.78
CA LYS A 81 6.74 2.45 13.22
C LYS A 81 6.38 3.22 13.20
#